data_219f85bece79c23af707f2c8cd07458f
#
_entry.id   219f85bece79c23af707f2c8cd07458f
#
_cell.length_a   1.000
_cell.length_b   1.000
_cell.length_c   1.000
_cell.angle_alpha   90.00
_cell.angle_beta   90.00
_cell.angle_gamma   90.00
#
_symmetry.space_group_name_H-M   'P 1'
#
loop_
_entity.id
_entity.type
_entity.pdbx_description
1 polymer ?
#
loop_
_entity_poly.entity_id
_entity_poly.type
_entity_poly.pdbx_seq_one_letter_code
_entity_poly.pdbx_strand_id
1 'polypeptide(L)'
;VIDMLSRIAKSAAVAVLAAAALVIAPTADASTAITAADINPAAGTFTTVSDSELSILAAADGTPAGAVQWYKNHMGSTGWQGYCEKAVENAYGTTGVWASANAHWNGASPKHTDGSRPPLGAFVYWNISAYGHVGIADGSGGIYATSIGGKIGHASSVHYFNNYRGWTPAAVPRH
;
A
#
# COMPACT_ATOMS: atom_id res chain seq x y z
N VAL A 1 13.90 75.46 20.82
CA VAL A 1 14.56 76.05 19.69
C VAL A 1 14.72 75.02 18.61
N ILE A 2 13.97 75.24 17.51
CA ILE A 2 14.29 74.88 16.14
C ILE A 2 14.02 73.40 15.83
N ASP A 3 13.07 73.15 15.10
CA ASP A 3 12.69 73.35 13.69
C ASP A 3 12.66 72.04 13.00
N MET A 4 11.47 71.45 12.77
CA MET A 4 10.80 71.67 11.54
C MET A 4 11.57 71.31 10.28
N LEU A 5 11.15 70.31 9.62
CA LEU A 5 10.90 70.38 8.18
C LEU A 5 10.19 69.14 7.67
N SER A 6 8.96 69.37 7.46
CA SER A 6 8.11 68.79 6.46
C SER A 6 8.89 68.19 5.28
N ARG A 7 8.77 66.85 5.07
CA ARG A 7 8.91 66.30 3.73
C ARG A 7 7.68 65.46 3.40
N ILE A 8 6.90 66.01 2.58
CA ILE A 8 5.81 65.39 1.88
C ILE A 8 6.43 64.31 1.00
N ALA A 9 6.29 63.09 1.38
CA ALA A 9 6.55 61.95 0.50
C ALA A 9 5.23 61.52 -0.11
N LYS A 10 5.11 61.66 -1.41
CA LYS A 10 3.98 61.22 -2.22
C LYS A 10 3.87 59.69 -2.11
N SER A 11 2.86 59.21 -1.41
CA SER A 11 2.51 57.81 -1.39
C SER A 11 1.89 57.44 -2.73
N ALA A 12 2.62 56.74 -3.54
CA ALA A 12 2.05 56.00 -4.66
C ALA A 12 1.22 54.85 -4.09
N ALA A 13 -0.08 54.93 -4.26
CA ALA A 13 -0.99 53.86 -3.94
C ALA A 13 -0.73 52.71 -4.92
N VAL A 14 -0.01 51.69 -4.47
CA VAL A 14 0.01 50.40 -5.15
C VAL A 14 -1.27 49.68 -4.76
N ALA A 15 -2.21 49.64 -5.69
CA ALA A 15 -3.39 48.76 -5.56
C ALA A 15 -2.92 47.31 -5.62
N VAL A 16 -2.77 46.70 -4.46
CA VAL A 16 -2.63 45.26 -4.37
C VAL A 16 -4.01 44.67 -4.65
N LEU A 17 -4.18 44.13 -5.86
CA LEU A 17 -5.29 43.22 -6.15
C LEU A 17 -5.10 42.01 -5.25
N ALA A 18 -5.87 41.91 -4.19
CA ALA A 18 -6.03 40.69 -3.43
C ALA A 18 -6.79 39.71 -4.31
N ALA A 19 -6.07 38.83 -5.00
CA ALA A 19 -6.65 37.63 -5.55
C ALA A 19 -7.10 36.82 -4.36
N ALA A 20 -8.41 36.81 -4.09
CA ALA A 20 -9.01 35.86 -3.18
C ALA A 20 -8.79 34.46 -3.77
N ALA A 21 -7.77 33.78 -3.30
CA ALA A 21 -7.64 32.34 -3.53
C ALA A 21 -8.80 31.68 -2.78
N LEU A 22 -9.81 31.31 -3.54
CA LEU A 22 -10.85 30.41 -3.07
C LEU A 22 -10.17 29.07 -2.76
N VAL A 23 -9.78 28.86 -1.52
CA VAL A 23 -9.36 27.56 -1.03
C VAL A 23 -10.61 26.70 -0.98
N ILE A 24 -10.88 26.00 -2.08
CA ILE A 24 -11.82 24.89 -2.06
C ILE A 24 -11.09 23.80 -1.27
N ALA A 25 -11.52 23.60 -0.02
CA ALA A 25 -11.11 22.42 0.72
C ALA A 25 -11.50 21.18 -0.10
N PRO A 26 -10.60 20.24 -0.36
CA PRO A 26 -10.99 19.01 -1.01
C PRO A 26 -11.99 18.30 -0.10
N THR A 27 -13.23 18.23 -0.53
CA THR A 27 -14.16 17.25 0.00
C THR A 27 -13.55 15.87 -0.26
N ALA A 28 -13.57 14.99 0.70
CA ALA A 28 -12.88 13.69 0.72
C ALA A 28 -13.43 12.65 -0.29
N ASP A 29 -13.97 13.09 -1.41
CA ASP A 29 -14.45 12.27 -2.50
C ASP A 29 -13.90 12.80 -3.81
N ALA A 30 -13.05 11.96 -4.44
CA ALA A 30 -12.47 12.10 -5.77
C ALA A 30 -11.10 12.79 -5.85
N SER A 31 -10.07 12.11 -5.39
CA SER A 31 -8.75 12.27 -5.98
C SER A 31 -8.76 11.55 -7.34
N THR A 32 -8.84 12.30 -8.41
CA THR A 32 -8.77 11.77 -9.77
C THR A 32 -7.33 11.80 -10.25
N ALA A 33 -6.72 10.63 -10.42
CA ALA A 33 -5.41 10.51 -11.04
C ALA A 33 -5.56 10.36 -12.55
N ILE A 34 -4.73 11.08 -13.32
CA ILE A 34 -4.63 10.95 -14.77
C ILE A 34 -3.40 10.10 -15.07
N THR A 35 -3.57 8.98 -15.76
CA THR A 35 -2.45 8.18 -16.24
C THR A 35 -2.06 8.56 -17.66
N ALA A 36 -0.78 8.35 -18.01
CA ALA A 36 -0.30 8.64 -19.36
C ALA A 36 -0.99 7.82 -20.44
N ALA A 37 -1.62 6.68 -20.07
CA ALA A 37 -2.37 5.82 -21.00
C ALA A 37 -3.74 6.41 -21.37
N ASP A 38 -4.27 7.33 -20.55
CA ASP A 38 -5.60 7.91 -20.73
C ASP A 38 -5.59 9.21 -21.55
N ILE A 39 -4.40 9.60 -22.06
CA ILE A 39 -4.25 10.78 -22.90
C ILE A 39 -4.44 10.36 -24.36
N ASN A 40 -5.58 10.68 -24.94
CA ASN A 40 -5.80 10.55 -26.39
C ASN A 40 -5.54 11.91 -27.06
N PRO A 41 -4.38 12.12 -27.69
CA PRO A 41 -4.01 13.40 -28.26
C PRO A 41 -4.88 13.80 -29.46
N ALA A 42 -5.61 12.85 -30.07
CA ALA A 42 -6.45 13.14 -31.24
C ALA A 42 -7.84 13.68 -30.89
N ALA A 43 -8.32 13.49 -29.65
CA ALA A 43 -9.67 13.87 -29.25
C ALA A 43 -9.72 14.96 -28.17
N GLY A 44 -8.59 15.30 -27.53
CA GLY A 44 -8.55 16.24 -26.42
C GLY A 44 -9.38 15.82 -25.20
N THR A 45 -9.76 14.55 -25.12
CA THR A 45 -10.56 13.99 -24.03
C THR A 45 -9.63 13.31 -23.03
N PHE A 46 -9.73 13.73 -21.77
CA PHE A 46 -9.04 13.08 -20.65
C PHE A 46 -10.04 12.18 -19.95
N THR A 47 -9.73 10.90 -19.86
CA THR A 47 -10.48 9.98 -19.00
C THR A 47 -9.85 10.00 -17.63
N THR A 48 -10.61 10.40 -16.63
CA THR A 48 -10.16 10.32 -15.23
C THR A 48 -10.54 8.95 -14.66
N VAL A 49 -9.56 8.23 -14.15
CA VAL A 49 -9.81 7.01 -13.37
C VAL A 49 -9.93 7.36 -11.89
N SER A 50 -10.86 6.74 -11.20
CA SER A 50 -11.00 6.93 -9.75
C SER A 50 -9.84 6.26 -8.99
N ASP A 51 -9.57 6.74 -7.77
CA ASP A 51 -8.56 6.11 -6.91
C ASP A 51 -8.85 4.62 -6.66
N SER A 52 -10.12 4.23 -6.63
CA SER A 52 -10.52 2.84 -6.49
C SER A 52 -10.17 2.01 -7.73
N GLU A 53 -10.36 2.53 -8.93
CA GLU A 53 -9.96 1.86 -10.18
C GLU A 53 -8.45 1.78 -10.28
N LEU A 54 -7.73 2.85 -9.94
CA LEU A 54 -6.27 2.86 -9.89
C LEU A 54 -5.74 1.85 -8.87
N SER A 55 -6.37 1.74 -7.70
CA SER A 55 -6.02 0.76 -6.67
C SER A 55 -6.26 -0.69 -7.13
N ILE A 56 -7.30 -0.93 -7.92
CA ILE A 56 -7.56 -2.26 -8.50
C ILE A 56 -6.50 -2.59 -9.55
N LEU A 57 -6.16 -1.64 -10.42
CA LEU A 57 -5.12 -1.81 -11.44
C LEU A 57 -3.72 -2.03 -10.86
N ALA A 58 -3.42 -1.40 -9.72
CA ALA A 58 -2.15 -1.57 -9.03
C ALA A 58 -2.07 -2.83 -8.15
N ALA A 59 -3.20 -3.51 -7.90
CA ALA A 59 -3.22 -4.71 -7.08
C ALA A 59 -2.72 -5.93 -7.88
N ALA A 60 -1.97 -6.81 -7.21
CA ALA A 60 -1.49 -8.07 -7.82
C ALA A 60 -0.61 -7.86 -9.08
N ASP A 61 0.13 -6.78 -9.16
CA ASP A 61 0.99 -6.40 -10.29
C ASP A 61 2.41 -6.99 -10.20
N GLY A 62 2.63 -7.90 -9.25
CA GLY A 62 3.93 -8.50 -8.98
C GLY A 62 4.85 -7.67 -8.08
N THR A 63 4.42 -6.47 -7.67
CA THR A 63 5.19 -5.61 -6.76
C THR A 63 4.78 -5.81 -5.29
N PRO A 64 5.67 -5.48 -4.34
CA PRO A 64 5.34 -5.47 -2.91
C PRO A 64 4.16 -4.54 -2.57
N ALA A 65 4.09 -3.38 -3.20
CA ALA A 65 3.01 -2.42 -3.02
C ALA A 65 1.67 -2.96 -3.56
N GLY A 66 1.69 -3.57 -4.75
CA GLY A 66 0.54 -4.22 -5.35
C GLY A 66 0.02 -5.39 -4.53
N ALA A 67 0.92 -6.17 -3.94
CA ALA A 67 0.54 -7.26 -3.03
C ALA A 67 -0.16 -6.73 -1.77
N VAL A 68 0.37 -5.68 -1.15
CA VAL A 68 -0.29 -5.02 -0.01
C VAL A 68 -1.64 -4.43 -0.42
N GLN A 69 -1.72 -3.82 -1.60
CA GLN A 69 -2.98 -3.27 -2.11
C GLN A 69 -4.03 -4.37 -2.35
N TRP A 70 -3.62 -5.52 -2.86
CA TRP A 70 -4.51 -6.68 -2.99
C TRP A 70 -5.14 -7.08 -1.65
N TYR A 71 -4.33 -7.19 -0.59
CA TYR A 71 -4.84 -7.50 0.75
C TYR A 71 -5.80 -6.42 1.27
N LYS A 72 -5.49 -5.14 1.06
CA LYS A 72 -6.38 -4.03 1.45
C LYS A 72 -7.73 -4.12 0.74
N ASN A 73 -7.75 -4.46 -0.54
CA ASN A 73 -8.97 -4.61 -1.33
C ASN A 73 -9.81 -5.83 -0.89
N HIS A 74 -9.18 -6.82 -0.20
CA HIS A 74 -9.84 -8.03 0.29
C HIS A 74 -10.10 -8.01 1.81
N MET A 75 -9.85 -6.87 2.48
CA MET A 75 -10.08 -6.75 3.93
C MET A 75 -11.50 -7.15 4.31
N GLY A 76 -11.61 -7.97 5.35
CA GLY A 76 -12.89 -8.47 5.84
C GLY A 76 -13.41 -9.73 5.13
N SER A 77 -12.79 -10.16 4.04
CA SER A 77 -13.18 -11.39 3.32
C SER A 77 -12.95 -12.63 4.17
N THR A 78 -13.96 -13.48 4.31
CA THR A 78 -13.93 -14.72 5.10
C THR A 78 -13.63 -15.97 4.29
N GLY A 79 -13.72 -15.91 2.95
CA GLY A 79 -13.54 -17.05 2.04
C GLY A 79 -12.12 -17.58 1.91
N TRP A 80 -11.15 -16.98 2.62
CA TRP A 80 -9.72 -17.29 2.51
C TRP A 80 -9.18 -18.14 3.65
N GLN A 81 -10.08 -18.67 4.52
CA GLN A 81 -9.64 -19.54 5.61
C GLN A 81 -9.07 -20.85 5.08
N GLY A 82 -7.84 -21.20 5.52
CA GLY A 82 -7.11 -22.36 4.99
C GLY A 82 -6.36 -22.13 3.66
N TYR A 83 -6.48 -20.96 3.06
CA TYR A 83 -5.86 -20.63 1.77
C TYR A 83 -4.80 -19.52 1.88
N CYS A 84 -4.04 -19.49 2.99
CA CYS A 84 -3.04 -18.46 3.24
C CYS A 84 -1.97 -18.37 2.13
N GLU A 85 -1.48 -19.52 1.65
CA GLU A 85 -0.51 -19.57 0.56
C GLU A 85 -1.11 -19.05 -0.74
N LYS A 86 -2.29 -19.52 -1.10
CA LYS A 86 -2.99 -19.03 -2.30
C LYS A 86 -3.26 -17.52 -2.22
N ALA A 87 -3.53 -16.98 -1.03
CA ALA A 87 -3.76 -15.54 -0.85
C ALA A 87 -2.49 -14.73 -1.15
N VAL A 88 -1.32 -15.14 -0.62
CA VAL A 88 -0.07 -14.43 -0.92
C VAL A 88 0.35 -14.57 -2.38
N GLU A 89 0.13 -15.72 -3.00
CA GLU A 89 0.38 -15.91 -4.43
C GLU A 89 -0.51 -15.00 -5.28
N ASN A 90 -1.82 -14.98 -5.00
CA ASN A 90 -2.75 -14.10 -5.72
C ASN A 90 -2.41 -12.62 -5.52
N ALA A 91 -1.96 -12.24 -4.33
CA ALA A 91 -1.53 -10.87 -4.05
C ALA A 91 -0.34 -10.44 -4.94
N TYR A 92 0.50 -11.40 -5.34
CA TYR A 92 1.61 -11.19 -6.28
C TYR A 92 1.27 -11.51 -7.73
N GLY A 93 0.00 -11.71 -8.07
CA GLY A 93 -0.44 -11.99 -9.45
C GLY A 93 -0.09 -13.38 -9.97
N THR A 94 0.15 -14.35 -9.07
CA THR A 94 0.41 -15.75 -9.43
C THR A 94 -0.49 -16.70 -8.66
N THR A 95 -0.42 -17.99 -8.95
CA THR A 95 -1.19 -19.01 -8.24
C THR A 95 -0.63 -20.41 -8.50
N GLY A 96 -0.75 -21.30 -7.49
CA GLY A 96 -0.40 -22.70 -7.62
C GLY A 96 1.11 -22.98 -7.67
N VAL A 97 1.93 -22.06 -7.19
CA VAL A 97 3.39 -22.21 -7.12
C VAL A 97 3.77 -23.11 -5.96
N TRP A 98 3.27 -22.81 -4.76
CA TRP A 98 3.60 -23.57 -3.56
C TRP A 98 2.38 -24.31 -3.01
N ALA A 99 2.55 -25.56 -2.66
CA ALA A 99 1.47 -26.38 -2.11
C ALA A 99 1.01 -25.93 -0.70
N SER A 100 1.85 -25.21 0.03
CA SER A 100 1.57 -24.72 1.39
C SER A 100 2.60 -23.68 1.83
N ALA A 101 2.29 -22.95 2.90
CA ALA A 101 3.21 -22.01 3.53
C ALA A 101 4.51 -22.69 4.00
N ASN A 102 4.44 -23.96 4.45
CA ASN A 102 5.63 -24.73 4.80
C ASN A 102 6.48 -25.09 3.56
N ALA A 103 5.85 -25.42 2.43
CA ALA A 103 6.58 -25.66 1.18
C ALA A 103 7.27 -24.39 0.69
N HIS A 104 6.56 -23.25 0.73
CA HIS A 104 7.10 -21.93 0.39
C HIS A 104 8.28 -21.58 1.28
N TRP A 105 8.13 -21.67 2.61
CA TRP A 105 9.22 -21.44 3.54
C TRP A 105 10.44 -22.30 3.23
N ASN A 106 10.23 -23.60 2.95
CA ASN A 106 11.34 -24.53 2.71
C ASN A 106 12.11 -24.18 1.43
N GLY A 107 11.40 -23.80 0.38
CA GLY A 107 11.99 -23.47 -0.93
C GLY A 107 12.52 -22.05 -1.05
N ALA A 108 11.95 -21.08 -0.33
CA ALA A 108 12.36 -19.68 -0.45
C ALA A 108 13.71 -19.39 0.22
N SER A 109 14.45 -18.45 -0.36
CA SER A 109 15.77 -17.99 0.12
C SER A 109 15.98 -16.53 -0.29
N PRO A 110 16.71 -15.71 0.51
CA PRO A 110 17.22 -16.00 1.85
C PRO A 110 16.09 -16.05 2.90
N LYS A 111 16.37 -16.71 4.02
CA LYS A 111 15.49 -16.72 5.20
C LYS A 111 16.08 -15.81 6.28
N HIS A 112 15.24 -14.96 6.85
CA HIS A 112 15.59 -14.08 7.96
C HIS A 112 14.93 -14.57 9.24
N THR A 113 15.74 -15.03 10.16
CA THR A 113 15.33 -15.55 11.48
C THR A 113 16.01 -14.79 12.62
N ASP A 114 16.63 -13.68 12.28
CA ASP A 114 17.50 -12.86 13.14
C ASP A 114 16.73 -11.78 13.91
N GLY A 115 15.40 -11.77 13.82
CA GLY A 115 14.57 -10.74 14.44
C GLY A 115 14.53 -9.41 13.69
N SER A 116 15.17 -9.32 12.52
CA SER A 116 15.08 -8.13 11.66
C SER A 116 13.64 -7.88 11.20
N ARG A 117 13.31 -6.61 10.99
CA ARG A 117 11.98 -6.20 10.54
C ARG A 117 11.78 -6.57 9.06
N PRO A 118 10.72 -7.29 8.71
CA PRO A 118 10.42 -7.55 7.32
C PRO A 118 10.04 -6.26 6.58
N PRO A 119 10.61 -6.03 5.38
CA PRO A 119 10.23 -4.92 4.52
C PRO A 119 8.82 -5.08 3.95
N LEU A 120 8.28 -4.02 3.35
CA LEU A 120 6.97 -4.03 2.69
C LEU A 120 6.83 -5.22 1.74
N GLY A 121 5.73 -5.95 1.86
CA GLY A 121 5.41 -7.09 1.00
C GLY A 121 6.20 -8.37 1.28
N ALA A 122 7.24 -8.35 2.13
CA ALA A 122 7.97 -9.56 2.49
C ALA A 122 7.03 -10.66 3.00
N PHE A 123 7.31 -11.91 2.67
CA PHE A 123 6.53 -13.04 3.16
C PHE A 123 6.91 -13.32 4.62
N VAL A 124 5.90 -13.41 5.46
CA VAL A 124 6.06 -13.64 6.91
C VAL A 124 5.43 -14.97 7.25
N TYR A 125 6.14 -15.82 8.02
CA TYR A 125 5.76 -17.21 8.23
C TYR A 125 5.60 -17.58 9.71
N TRP A 126 4.65 -18.46 9.96
CA TRP A 126 4.36 -19.04 11.28
C TRP A 126 4.15 -20.55 11.20
N ASN A 127 4.57 -21.25 12.24
CA ASN A 127 4.41 -22.70 12.35
C ASN A 127 3.22 -23.05 13.26
N ILE A 128 2.01 -22.73 12.82
CA ILE A 128 0.76 -22.91 13.60
C ILE A 128 -0.13 -24.04 13.11
N SER A 129 0.27 -24.75 12.05
CA SER A 129 -0.46 -25.90 11.53
C SER A 129 0.50 -26.83 10.78
N ALA A 130 0.04 -28.03 10.40
CA ALA A 130 0.81 -28.94 9.57
C ALA A 130 1.22 -28.33 8.21
N TYR A 131 0.46 -27.37 7.70
CA TYR A 131 0.74 -26.66 6.44
C TYR A 131 1.49 -25.34 6.65
N GLY A 132 1.68 -24.92 7.91
CA GLY A 132 2.19 -23.62 8.27
C GLY A 132 1.16 -22.51 8.07
N HIS A 133 1.62 -21.28 8.16
CA HIS A 133 0.84 -20.07 7.83
C HIS A 133 1.76 -19.02 7.23
N VAL A 134 1.23 -18.22 6.32
CA VAL A 134 1.96 -17.13 5.67
C VAL A 134 1.06 -15.91 5.48
N GLY A 135 1.66 -14.75 5.56
CA GLY A 135 1.08 -13.45 5.22
C GLY A 135 2.14 -12.56 4.62
N ILE A 136 1.84 -11.29 4.45
CA ILE A 136 2.79 -10.29 3.96
C ILE A 136 2.98 -9.16 4.97
N ALA A 137 4.19 -8.62 5.01
CA ALA A 137 4.53 -7.49 5.87
C ALA A 137 3.97 -6.17 5.32
N ASP A 138 3.55 -5.30 6.23
CA ASP A 138 3.12 -3.94 5.91
C ASP A 138 4.28 -2.92 5.80
N GLY A 139 5.52 -3.38 6.06
CA GLY A 139 6.72 -2.55 6.09
C GLY A 139 6.92 -1.75 7.39
N SER A 140 5.95 -1.75 8.28
CA SER A 140 5.97 -1.00 9.55
C SER A 140 6.11 -1.89 10.79
N GLY A 141 6.16 -3.21 10.58
CA GLY A 141 6.24 -4.22 11.64
C GLY A 141 4.95 -5.00 11.83
N GLY A 142 3.89 -4.62 11.12
CA GLY A 142 2.63 -5.33 11.04
C GLY A 142 2.54 -6.25 9.83
N ILE A 143 1.40 -6.90 9.69
CA ILE A 143 1.13 -7.91 8.67
C ILE A 143 -0.28 -7.81 8.11
N TYR A 144 -0.43 -8.22 6.86
CA TYR A 144 -1.70 -8.62 6.28
C TYR A 144 -1.70 -10.14 6.12
N ALA A 145 -2.76 -10.80 6.57
CA ALA A 145 -2.88 -12.24 6.45
C ALA A 145 -4.35 -12.69 6.45
N THR A 146 -4.58 -13.92 6.02
CA THR A 146 -5.84 -14.62 6.29
C THR A 146 -5.91 -14.99 7.78
N SER A 147 -7.11 -15.31 8.27
CA SER A 147 -7.33 -15.78 9.65
C SER A 147 -7.07 -14.75 10.77
N ILE A 148 -6.88 -13.47 10.44
CA ILE A 148 -6.90 -12.40 11.45
C ILE A 148 -8.35 -12.12 11.81
N GLY A 149 -8.76 -12.60 13.00
CA GLY A 149 -10.17 -12.53 13.40
C GLY A 149 -11.12 -13.31 12.49
N GLY A 150 -10.64 -14.44 11.90
CA GLY A 150 -11.43 -15.29 11.00
C GLY A 150 -11.64 -14.73 9.58
N LYS A 151 -10.87 -13.76 9.16
CA LYS A 151 -10.99 -13.08 7.86
C LYS A 151 -9.62 -12.59 7.37
N ILE A 152 -9.54 -12.08 6.14
CA ILE A 152 -8.40 -11.26 5.75
C ILE A 152 -8.41 -10.00 6.61
N GLY A 153 -7.29 -9.76 7.29
CA GLY A 153 -7.14 -8.65 8.21
C GLY A 153 -5.74 -8.08 8.23
N HIS A 154 -5.58 -7.01 9.00
CA HIS A 154 -4.31 -6.40 9.35
C HIS A 154 -4.05 -6.54 10.84
N ALA A 155 -2.84 -6.85 11.22
CA ALA A 155 -2.36 -6.83 12.60
C ALA A 155 -1.08 -5.99 12.68
N SER A 156 -0.93 -5.23 13.77
CA SER A 156 0.19 -4.30 13.96
C SER A 156 1.52 -4.97 14.31
N SER A 157 1.54 -6.31 14.41
CA SER A 157 2.73 -7.06 14.80
C SER A 157 2.84 -8.38 14.06
N VAL A 158 4.06 -8.74 13.65
CA VAL A 158 4.40 -10.06 13.14
C VAL A 158 4.18 -11.19 14.16
N HIS A 159 4.06 -10.85 15.44
CA HIS A 159 3.79 -11.78 16.54
C HIS A 159 2.29 -11.96 16.84
N TYR A 160 1.40 -11.52 15.96
CA TYR A 160 -0.04 -11.74 16.11
C TYR A 160 -0.38 -13.24 16.20
N PHE A 161 0.23 -14.06 15.35
CA PHE A 161 0.14 -15.50 15.46
C PHE A 161 1.31 -16.06 16.29
N ASN A 162 1.09 -17.16 16.98
CA ASN A 162 2.13 -17.89 17.69
C ASN A 162 3.15 -18.54 16.74
N ASN A 163 4.31 -18.95 17.28
CA ASN A 163 5.33 -19.71 16.56
C ASN A 163 5.82 -19.00 15.28
N TYR A 164 6.09 -17.71 15.39
CA TYR A 164 6.76 -16.94 14.33
C TYR A 164 8.06 -17.62 13.90
N ARG A 165 8.26 -17.81 12.61
CA ARG A 165 9.46 -18.49 12.05
C ARG A 165 10.48 -17.50 11.50
N GLY A 166 10.03 -16.39 10.96
CA GLY A 166 10.87 -15.43 10.24
C GLY A 166 10.17 -14.96 8.97
N TRP A 167 10.97 -14.39 8.08
CA TRP A 167 10.48 -13.83 6.83
C TRP A 167 11.44 -14.11 5.66
N THR A 168 10.93 -13.98 4.43
CA THR A 168 11.70 -14.01 3.19
C THR A 168 11.40 -12.77 2.37
N PRO A 169 12.34 -12.33 1.49
CA PRO A 169 12.15 -11.14 0.68
C PRO A 169 10.87 -11.18 -0.17
N ALA A 170 10.31 -10.00 -0.39
CA ALA A 170 9.21 -9.79 -1.32
C ALA A 170 9.64 -10.12 -2.74
N ALA A 171 8.97 -11.06 -3.37
CA ALA A 171 9.19 -11.44 -4.77
C ALA A 171 7.94 -12.13 -5.32
N VAL A 172 7.74 -12.13 -6.63
CA VAL A 172 6.73 -13.00 -7.23
C VAL A 172 7.10 -14.45 -6.91
N PRO A 173 6.20 -15.24 -6.26
CA PRO A 173 6.48 -16.64 -5.94
C PRO A 173 6.88 -17.45 -7.16
N ARG A 174 7.95 -18.23 -7.04
CA ARG A 174 8.51 -19.13 -8.07
C ARG A 174 9.17 -20.31 -7.39
N HIS A 175 9.26 -21.45 -8.12
CA HIS A 175 10.13 -22.57 -7.76
C HIS A 175 11.58 -22.28 -8.11
#